data_4f746b068a77218079b272eae3473e48
#
_entry.id   4f746b068a77218079b272eae3473e48
#
_cell.length_a   1.000
_cell.length_b   1.000
_cell.length_c   1.000
_cell.angle_alpha   90.00
_cell.angle_beta   90.00
_cell.angle_gamma   90.00
#
_symmetry.space_group_name_H-M   'P 1'
#
loop_
_entity.id
_entity.type
_entity.pdbx_description
1 polymer ?
#
loop_
_entity_poly.entity_id
_entity_poly.type
_entity_poly.pdbx_seq_one_letter_code
_entity_poly.pdbx_strand_id
1 'polypeptide(L)'
;KEDWALRNVNIDWNDGGAYALLGPSGCGKTTLLNIISGLLNPTEGQILFNDENVTNKNPVERNIAQIFQFPVIYDTMTVFDNLAFPLKNRGISEQEIQNKVQEIAEMLELTPTLNNRASGLTADGKQKISLGRGLVRSDVNVIMFDEPLTVIDPHLKWILRSKLKELHQKINRTMIYVTHDQTEALTFADQVVVMHEAE
;
A
#
# COMPACT_ATOMS: atom_id res chain seq x y z
N LYS A 1 -11.36 -18.99 -25.95
CA LYS A 1 -10.20 -18.93 -25.03
C LYS A 1 -10.77 -18.50 -23.70
N GLU A 2 -10.52 -19.25 -22.65
CA GLU A 2 -10.80 -18.80 -21.28
C GLU A 2 -9.75 -17.73 -20.96
N ASP A 3 -10.22 -16.50 -20.76
CA ASP A 3 -9.35 -15.38 -20.35
C ASP A 3 -9.20 -15.42 -18.81
N TRP A 4 -8.09 -15.99 -18.36
CA TRP A 4 -7.73 -16.00 -16.94
C TRP A 4 -7.11 -14.68 -16.52
N ALA A 5 -7.59 -14.10 -15.44
CA ALA A 5 -6.94 -12.95 -14.80
C ALA A 5 -5.73 -13.39 -13.95
N LEU A 6 -5.83 -14.59 -13.35
CA LEU A 6 -4.75 -15.28 -12.63
C LEU A 6 -4.92 -16.80 -12.83
N ARG A 7 -3.82 -17.53 -12.99
CA ARG A 7 -3.84 -18.96 -13.21
C ARG A 7 -2.75 -19.65 -12.41
N ASN A 8 -3.12 -20.63 -11.60
CA ASN A 8 -2.21 -21.47 -10.81
C ASN A 8 -1.17 -20.69 -9.98
N VAL A 9 -1.54 -19.53 -9.44
CA VAL A 9 -0.65 -18.74 -8.61
C VAL A 9 -0.53 -19.41 -7.25
N ASN A 10 0.69 -19.83 -6.90
CA ASN A 10 1.03 -20.38 -5.58
C ASN A 10 2.25 -19.62 -5.04
N ILE A 11 2.05 -18.82 -4.02
CA ILE A 11 3.09 -17.96 -3.45
C ILE A 11 2.99 -18.03 -1.93
N ASP A 12 4.13 -18.28 -1.30
CA ASP A 12 4.29 -18.20 0.15
C ASP A 12 5.20 -17.01 0.49
N TRP A 13 4.74 -16.16 1.40
CA TRP A 13 5.49 -15.02 1.91
C TRP A 13 5.65 -15.12 3.42
N ASN A 14 6.86 -14.89 3.91
CA ASN A 14 7.12 -14.84 5.35
C ASN A 14 6.54 -13.56 5.95
N ASP A 15 6.00 -13.66 7.16
CA ASP A 15 5.55 -12.48 7.90
C ASP A 15 6.69 -11.48 8.11
N GLY A 16 6.37 -10.20 7.99
CA GLY A 16 7.33 -9.11 8.14
C GLY A 16 8.27 -8.89 6.95
N GLY A 17 8.16 -9.66 5.85
CA GLY A 17 8.98 -9.49 4.66
C GLY A 17 8.55 -8.34 3.75
N ALA A 18 9.48 -7.84 2.93
CA ALA A 18 9.22 -6.90 1.84
C ALA A 18 9.24 -7.63 0.50
N TYR A 19 8.13 -7.58 -0.22
CA TYR A 19 7.92 -8.30 -1.47
C TYR A 19 7.58 -7.35 -2.60
N ALA A 20 8.06 -7.63 -3.81
CA ALA A 20 7.62 -6.92 -5.00
C ALA A 20 6.96 -7.87 -6.01
N LEU A 21 5.87 -7.40 -6.62
CA LEU A 21 5.26 -8.01 -7.78
C LEU A 21 5.66 -7.19 -9.00
N LEU A 22 6.50 -7.76 -9.85
CA LEU A 22 7.02 -7.13 -11.06
C LEU A 22 6.40 -7.77 -12.30
N GLY A 23 5.95 -6.97 -13.24
CA GLY A 23 5.45 -7.47 -14.51
C GLY A 23 4.81 -6.38 -15.36
N PRO A 24 4.53 -6.67 -16.64
CA PRO A 24 3.91 -5.70 -17.54
C PRO A 24 2.48 -5.34 -17.09
N SER A 25 1.95 -4.23 -17.60
CA SER A 25 0.55 -3.87 -17.37
C SER A 25 -0.38 -4.96 -17.90
N GLY A 26 -1.43 -5.26 -17.13
CA GLY A 26 -2.43 -6.28 -17.51
C GLY A 26 -2.06 -7.74 -17.18
N CYS A 27 -0.91 -8.03 -16.57
CA CYS A 27 -0.52 -9.40 -16.20
C CYS A 27 -1.17 -9.95 -14.91
N GLY A 28 -2.12 -9.23 -14.30
CA GLY A 28 -2.87 -9.72 -13.14
C GLY A 28 -2.42 -9.19 -11.77
N LYS A 29 -1.40 -8.30 -11.66
CA LYS A 29 -0.87 -7.80 -10.37
C LYS A 29 -1.94 -7.14 -9.49
N THR A 30 -2.69 -6.19 -10.03
CA THR A 30 -3.79 -5.52 -9.31
C THR A 30 -4.91 -6.50 -8.95
N THR A 31 -5.20 -7.48 -9.81
CA THR A 31 -6.15 -8.55 -9.52
C THR A 31 -5.70 -9.38 -8.31
N LEU A 32 -4.42 -9.75 -8.25
CA LEU A 32 -3.85 -10.46 -7.11
C LEU A 32 -3.95 -9.63 -5.82
N LEU A 33 -3.60 -8.34 -5.86
CA LEU A 33 -3.78 -7.46 -4.69
C LEU A 33 -5.25 -7.38 -4.23
N ASN A 34 -6.19 -7.27 -5.17
CA ASN A 34 -7.61 -7.21 -4.84
C ASN A 34 -8.14 -8.53 -4.25
N ILE A 35 -7.57 -9.66 -4.64
CA ILE A 35 -7.87 -10.96 -4.03
C ILE A 35 -7.27 -11.06 -2.63
N ILE A 36 -6.02 -10.66 -2.43
CA ILE A 36 -5.37 -10.65 -1.12
C ILE A 36 -6.11 -9.71 -0.15
N SER A 37 -6.55 -8.55 -0.63
CA SER A 37 -7.29 -7.57 0.20
C SER A 37 -8.73 -7.97 0.52
N GLY A 38 -9.31 -8.89 -0.23
CA GLY A 38 -10.73 -9.27 -0.10
C GLY A 38 -11.70 -8.34 -0.82
N LEU A 39 -11.20 -7.48 -1.70
CA LEU A 39 -12.03 -6.68 -2.62
C LEU A 39 -12.58 -7.53 -3.77
N LEU A 40 -11.90 -8.62 -4.09
CA LEU A 40 -12.30 -9.60 -5.09
C LEU A 40 -12.15 -11.00 -4.51
N ASN A 41 -13.16 -11.85 -4.71
CA ASN A 41 -13.06 -13.26 -4.35
C ASN A 41 -12.41 -14.05 -5.50
N PRO A 42 -11.46 -14.96 -5.20
CA PRO A 42 -10.94 -15.86 -6.21
C PRO A 42 -12.03 -16.82 -6.69
N THR A 43 -11.97 -17.24 -7.96
CA THR A 43 -12.87 -18.27 -8.49
C THR A 43 -12.59 -19.63 -7.85
N GLU A 44 -11.30 -19.91 -7.65
CA GLU A 44 -10.80 -21.14 -7.01
C GLU A 44 -9.57 -20.79 -6.16
N GLY A 45 -9.21 -21.70 -5.25
CA GLY A 45 -8.06 -21.53 -4.37
C GLY A 45 -8.40 -20.81 -3.05
N GLN A 46 -7.37 -20.47 -2.30
CA GLN A 46 -7.54 -19.89 -0.98
C GLN A 46 -6.43 -18.88 -0.63
N ILE A 47 -6.76 -17.94 0.25
CA ILE A 47 -5.82 -16.98 0.83
C ILE A 47 -5.68 -17.30 2.31
N LEU A 48 -4.43 -17.45 2.75
CA LEU A 48 -4.08 -17.73 4.14
C LEU A 48 -3.28 -16.55 4.72
N PHE A 49 -3.62 -16.15 5.95
CA PHE A 49 -2.81 -15.26 6.78
C PHE A 49 -2.44 -16.03 8.05
N ASN A 50 -1.15 -16.34 8.24
CA ASN A 50 -0.68 -17.15 9.38
C ASN A 50 -1.51 -18.42 9.61
N ASP A 51 -1.68 -19.24 8.57
CA ASP A 51 -2.48 -20.47 8.56
C ASP A 51 -4.01 -20.28 8.71
N GLU A 52 -4.47 -19.06 8.92
CA GLU A 52 -5.88 -18.73 8.94
C GLU A 52 -6.42 -18.53 7.52
N ASN A 53 -7.44 -19.27 7.13
CA ASN A 53 -8.11 -19.08 5.84
C ASN A 53 -8.97 -17.81 5.88
N VAL A 54 -8.54 -16.79 5.14
CA VAL A 54 -9.20 -15.49 5.05
C VAL A 54 -9.96 -15.27 3.74
N THR A 55 -10.08 -16.31 2.90
CA THR A 55 -10.65 -16.20 1.55
C THR A 55 -12.02 -15.50 1.53
N ASN A 56 -12.89 -15.84 2.48
CA ASN A 56 -14.26 -15.30 2.59
C ASN A 56 -14.37 -14.09 3.52
N LYS A 57 -13.26 -13.61 4.12
CA LYS A 57 -13.25 -12.44 4.98
C LYS A 57 -13.20 -11.16 4.13
N ASN A 58 -13.93 -10.14 4.56
CA ASN A 58 -13.90 -8.83 3.93
C ASN A 58 -12.59 -8.06 4.29
N PRO A 59 -12.26 -6.94 3.59
CA PRO A 59 -11.02 -6.20 3.83
C PRO A 59 -10.83 -5.71 5.28
N VAL A 60 -11.91 -5.37 5.98
CA VAL A 60 -11.86 -4.91 7.38
C VAL A 60 -11.44 -6.05 8.29
N GLU A 61 -12.02 -7.25 8.09
CA GLU A 61 -11.69 -8.46 8.86
C GLU A 61 -10.27 -8.95 8.58
N ARG A 62 -9.77 -8.75 7.36
CA ARG A 62 -8.36 -9.06 6.99
C ARG A 62 -7.36 -8.08 7.60
N ASN A 63 -7.84 -6.93 8.08
CA ASN A 63 -7.02 -5.87 8.67
C ASN A 63 -5.80 -5.51 7.83
N ILE A 64 -6.04 -5.05 6.60
CA ILE A 64 -5.01 -4.67 5.63
C ILE A 64 -5.03 -3.16 5.38
N ALA A 65 -3.94 -2.62 4.84
CA ALA A 65 -3.90 -1.31 4.22
C ALA A 65 -3.53 -1.46 2.75
N GLN A 66 -4.34 -0.89 1.85
CA GLN A 66 -4.06 -0.87 0.42
C GLN A 66 -3.95 0.57 -0.07
N ILE A 67 -2.84 0.86 -0.72
CA ILE A 67 -2.56 2.13 -1.39
C ILE A 67 -2.74 1.89 -2.88
N PHE A 68 -3.66 2.62 -3.49
CA PHE A 68 -4.02 2.48 -4.90
C PHE A 68 -3.15 3.35 -5.80
N GLN A 69 -3.06 2.99 -7.06
CA GLN A 69 -2.35 3.74 -8.10
C GLN A 69 -2.81 5.20 -8.21
N PHE A 70 -4.14 5.41 -8.12
CA PHE A 70 -4.73 6.75 -8.06
C PHE A 70 -4.98 7.15 -6.61
N PRO A 71 -4.74 8.43 -6.24
CA PRO A 71 -4.87 8.87 -4.87
C PRO A 71 -6.33 8.76 -4.38
N VAL A 72 -6.51 8.07 -3.26
CA VAL A 72 -7.81 7.99 -2.56
C VAL A 72 -7.74 8.88 -1.33
N ILE A 73 -8.32 10.07 -1.44
CA ILE A 73 -8.29 11.12 -0.42
C ILE A 73 -9.66 11.78 -0.24
N TYR A 74 -9.81 12.51 0.85
CA TYR A 74 -10.97 13.37 1.09
C TYR A 74 -10.58 14.83 0.78
N ASP A 75 -10.99 15.35 -0.37
CA ASP A 75 -10.64 16.69 -0.86
C ASP A 75 -11.09 17.82 0.08
N THR A 76 -12.17 17.62 0.81
CA THR A 76 -12.74 18.60 1.75
C THR A 76 -12.02 18.66 3.09
N MET A 77 -11.23 17.63 3.43
CA MET A 77 -10.44 17.56 4.65
C MET A 77 -9.08 18.22 4.49
N THR A 78 -8.48 18.62 5.60
CA THR A 78 -7.07 19.01 5.62
C THR A 78 -6.16 17.82 5.35
N VAL A 79 -4.88 18.08 5.05
CA VAL A 79 -3.86 17.03 4.96
C VAL A 79 -3.78 16.25 6.27
N PHE A 80 -3.74 16.98 7.41
CA PHE A 80 -3.74 16.36 8.74
C PHE A 80 -4.93 15.43 8.95
N ASP A 81 -6.16 15.90 8.66
CA ASP A 81 -7.37 15.09 8.87
C ASP A 81 -7.41 13.87 7.96
N ASN A 82 -6.91 13.98 6.72
CA ASN A 82 -6.77 12.84 5.83
C ASN A 82 -5.86 11.76 6.43
N LEU A 83 -4.71 12.15 6.96
CA LEU A 83 -3.75 11.22 7.59
C LEU A 83 -4.31 10.66 8.91
N ALA A 84 -4.99 11.49 9.70
CA ALA A 84 -5.56 11.10 10.99
C ALA A 84 -6.79 10.19 10.86
N PHE A 85 -7.54 10.28 9.76
CA PHE A 85 -8.82 9.62 9.58
C PHE A 85 -8.80 8.09 9.86
N PRO A 86 -7.84 7.32 9.33
CA PRO A 86 -7.78 5.88 9.61
C PRO A 86 -7.56 5.55 11.09
N LEU A 87 -6.87 6.42 11.82
CA LEU A 87 -6.57 6.25 13.25
C LEU A 87 -7.76 6.67 14.12
N LYS A 88 -8.43 7.79 13.78
CA LYS A 88 -9.65 8.24 14.46
C LYS A 88 -10.75 7.17 14.42
N ASN A 89 -10.94 6.51 13.30
CA ASN A 89 -11.94 5.44 13.13
C ASN A 89 -11.65 4.20 13.98
N ARG A 90 -10.44 4.07 14.52
CA ARG A 90 -10.01 2.99 15.41
C ARG A 90 -9.99 3.38 16.88
N GLY A 91 -10.40 4.60 17.21
CA GLY A 91 -10.42 5.09 18.58
C GLY A 91 -9.03 5.32 19.18
N ILE A 92 -8.01 5.54 18.34
CA ILE A 92 -6.65 5.87 18.78
C ILE A 92 -6.68 7.24 19.49
N SER A 93 -5.88 7.40 20.54
CA SER A 93 -5.83 8.64 21.31
C SER A 93 -5.32 9.82 20.47
N GLU A 94 -5.82 11.03 20.76
CA GLU A 94 -5.42 12.26 20.07
C GLU A 94 -3.90 12.48 20.08
N GLN A 95 -3.25 12.22 21.21
CA GLN A 95 -1.80 12.36 21.34
C GLN A 95 -1.04 11.39 20.43
N GLU A 96 -1.49 10.16 20.36
CA GLU A 96 -0.88 9.14 19.48
C GLU A 96 -1.14 9.45 18.00
N ILE A 97 -2.34 9.95 17.66
CA ILE A 97 -2.66 10.40 16.30
C ILE A 97 -1.71 11.53 15.89
N GLN A 98 -1.53 12.56 16.74
CA GLN A 98 -0.63 13.66 16.44
C GLN A 98 0.80 13.18 16.17
N ASN A 99 1.33 12.32 17.03
CA ASN A 99 2.68 11.77 16.89
C ASN A 99 2.84 10.99 15.57
N LYS A 100 1.90 10.10 15.27
CA LYS A 100 1.91 9.29 14.04
C LYS A 100 1.76 10.13 12.78
N VAL A 101 0.84 11.08 12.78
CA VAL A 101 0.62 11.97 11.64
C VAL A 101 1.86 12.83 11.40
N GLN A 102 2.48 13.37 12.46
CA GLN A 102 3.69 14.16 12.34
C GLN A 102 4.85 13.34 11.75
N GLU A 103 5.09 12.13 12.25
CA GLU A 103 6.12 11.21 11.74
C GLU A 103 5.94 10.94 10.23
N ILE A 104 4.72 10.59 9.80
CA ILE A 104 4.44 10.29 8.40
C ILE A 104 4.48 11.56 7.52
N ALA A 105 4.00 12.70 8.05
CA ALA A 105 4.06 13.96 7.32
C ALA A 105 5.51 14.43 7.07
N GLU A 106 6.40 14.26 8.04
CA GLU A 106 7.83 14.55 7.89
C GLU A 106 8.46 13.62 6.83
N MET A 107 8.18 12.32 6.92
CA MET A 107 8.69 11.34 5.97
C MET A 107 8.27 11.65 4.52
N LEU A 108 7.01 12.09 4.32
CA LEU A 108 6.45 12.39 3.01
C LEU A 108 6.58 13.86 2.58
N GLU A 109 7.27 14.69 3.37
CA GLU A 109 7.43 16.13 3.12
C GLU A 109 6.10 16.89 3.03
N LEU A 110 5.11 16.48 3.85
CA LEU A 110 3.79 17.09 3.92
C LEU A 110 3.66 18.10 5.07
N THR A 111 4.63 18.18 5.98
CA THR A 111 4.59 19.03 7.19
C THR A 111 4.18 20.49 6.88
N PRO A 112 4.72 21.17 5.84
CA PRO A 112 4.33 22.55 5.56
C PRO A 112 2.87 22.71 5.13
N THR A 113 2.22 21.64 4.70
CA THR A 113 0.87 21.64 4.13
C THR A 113 -0.18 21.00 5.03
N LEU A 114 0.18 20.56 6.23
CA LEU A 114 -0.72 19.81 7.14
C LEU A 114 -2.08 20.50 7.37
N ASN A 115 -2.09 21.83 7.47
CA ASN A 115 -3.29 22.60 7.70
C ASN A 115 -4.04 23.01 6.42
N ASN A 116 -3.48 22.70 5.23
CA ASN A 116 -4.11 23.03 3.97
C ASN A 116 -5.17 21.97 3.62
N ARG A 117 -6.21 22.38 2.88
CA ARG A 117 -7.18 21.44 2.31
C ARG A 117 -6.53 20.63 1.21
N ALA A 118 -6.81 19.32 1.18
CA ALA A 118 -6.25 18.39 0.20
C ALA A 118 -6.62 18.78 -1.25
N SER A 119 -7.79 19.41 -1.47
CA SER A 119 -8.23 19.89 -2.79
C SER A 119 -7.23 20.87 -3.43
N GLY A 120 -6.52 21.65 -2.65
CA GLY A 120 -5.57 22.66 -3.13
C GLY A 120 -4.17 22.11 -3.46
N LEU A 121 -3.90 20.83 -3.24
CA LEU A 121 -2.59 20.24 -3.50
C LEU A 121 -2.46 19.76 -4.95
N THR A 122 -1.19 19.67 -5.39
CA THR A 122 -0.80 19.04 -6.67
C THR A 122 -1.12 17.54 -6.67
N ALA A 123 -1.07 16.90 -7.83
CA ALA A 123 -1.25 15.44 -7.96
C ALA A 123 -0.21 14.68 -7.12
N ASP A 124 1.05 15.12 -7.09
CA ASP A 124 2.10 14.60 -6.22
C ASP A 124 1.72 14.70 -4.74
N GLY A 125 1.29 15.87 -4.28
CA GLY A 125 0.84 16.08 -2.91
C GLY A 125 -0.34 15.17 -2.52
N LYS A 126 -1.31 15.00 -3.41
CA LYS A 126 -2.45 14.11 -3.22
C LYS A 126 -2.02 12.64 -3.13
N GLN A 127 -1.06 12.22 -3.96
CA GLN A 127 -0.51 10.86 -3.89
C GLN A 127 0.25 10.61 -2.59
N LYS A 128 1.03 11.60 -2.11
CA LYS A 128 1.69 11.53 -0.80
C LYS A 128 0.68 11.39 0.34
N ILE A 129 -0.46 12.10 0.28
CA ILE A 129 -1.54 11.93 1.27
C ILE A 129 -2.10 10.50 1.22
N SER A 130 -2.41 9.98 0.03
CA SER A 130 -2.93 8.62 -0.15
C SER A 130 -1.95 7.57 0.42
N LEU A 131 -0.65 7.75 0.14
CA LEU A 131 0.42 6.92 0.69
C LEU A 131 0.45 6.99 2.22
N GLY A 132 0.42 8.20 2.77
CA GLY A 132 0.44 8.45 4.22
C GLY A 132 -0.75 7.83 4.94
N ARG A 133 -1.95 7.85 4.37
CA ARG A 133 -3.14 7.22 4.95
C ARG A 133 -2.99 5.71 5.14
N GLY A 134 -2.25 5.04 4.27
CA GLY A 134 -1.92 3.64 4.46
C GLY A 134 -0.84 3.42 5.52
N LEU A 135 0.20 4.25 5.49
CA LEU A 135 1.40 4.11 6.33
C LEU A 135 1.19 4.50 7.80
N VAL A 136 0.23 5.36 8.14
CA VAL A 136 -0.09 5.67 9.54
C VAL A 136 -0.60 4.44 10.31
N ARG A 137 -1.04 3.40 9.60
CA ARG A 137 -1.57 2.16 10.16
C ARG A 137 -0.46 1.15 10.41
N SER A 138 0.09 1.14 11.61
CA SER A 138 1.09 0.13 12.02
C SER A 138 0.50 -1.17 12.60
N ASP A 139 -0.84 -1.23 12.74
CA ASP A 139 -1.61 -2.33 13.33
C ASP A 139 -2.07 -3.38 12.31
N VAL A 140 -1.76 -3.19 11.03
CA VAL A 140 -2.23 -4.04 9.93
C VAL A 140 -1.42 -5.32 9.77
N ASN A 141 -2.05 -6.34 9.19
CA ASN A 141 -1.36 -7.59 8.82
C ASN A 141 -0.47 -7.40 7.59
N VAL A 142 -0.95 -6.67 6.58
CA VAL A 142 -0.23 -6.41 5.33
C VAL A 142 -0.46 -4.98 4.87
N ILE A 143 0.59 -4.34 4.36
CA ILE A 143 0.50 -3.08 3.61
C ILE A 143 0.78 -3.37 2.14
N MET A 144 -0.15 -2.99 1.27
CA MET A 144 -0.05 -3.23 -0.16
C MET A 144 -0.01 -1.93 -0.93
N PHE A 145 0.90 -1.86 -1.91
CA PHE A 145 1.12 -0.69 -2.75
C PHE A 145 0.88 -1.09 -4.20
N ASP A 146 -0.12 -0.50 -4.85
CA ASP A 146 -0.40 -0.70 -6.27
C ASP A 146 0.15 0.47 -7.07
N GLU A 147 1.36 0.32 -7.61
CA GLU A 147 2.09 1.35 -8.37
C GLU A 147 2.09 2.76 -7.71
N PRO A 148 2.46 2.87 -6.42
CA PRO A 148 2.18 4.05 -5.60
C PRO A 148 2.96 5.30 -6.02
N LEU A 149 4.04 5.16 -6.78
CA LEU A 149 4.93 6.26 -7.17
C LEU A 149 4.75 6.70 -8.62
N THR A 150 3.75 6.19 -9.36
CA THR A 150 3.58 6.47 -10.79
C THR A 150 3.45 7.96 -11.10
N VAL A 151 2.74 8.72 -10.27
CA VAL A 151 2.50 10.16 -10.46
C VAL A 151 3.50 11.05 -9.70
N ILE A 152 4.45 10.46 -8.97
CA ILE A 152 5.46 11.17 -8.20
C ILE A 152 6.59 11.65 -9.11
N ASP A 153 7.12 12.84 -8.83
CA ASP A 153 8.29 13.38 -9.51
C ASP A 153 9.47 12.39 -9.47
N PRO A 154 10.16 12.13 -10.60
CA PRO A 154 11.26 11.18 -10.68
C PRO A 154 12.38 11.42 -9.67
N HIS A 155 12.69 12.70 -9.35
CA HIS A 155 13.71 13.04 -8.36
C HIS A 155 13.31 12.58 -6.95
N LEU A 156 12.02 12.63 -6.63
CA LEU A 156 11.50 12.21 -5.31
C LEU A 156 11.27 10.71 -5.21
N LYS A 157 11.08 10.00 -6.32
CA LYS A 157 10.81 8.55 -6.31
C LYS A 157 11.87 7.77 -5.54
N TRP A 158 13.15 8.03 -5.78
CA TRP A 158 14.23 7.30 -5.11
C TRP A 158 14.28 7.60 -3.61
N ILE A 159 14.04 8.87 -3.22
CA ILE A 159 13.97 9.29 -1.81
C ILE A 159 12.84 8.54 -1.11
N LEU A 160 11.65 8.56 -1.70
CA LEU A 160 10.46 7.89 -1.12
C LEU A 160 10.66 6.37 -1.02
N ARG A 161 11.27 5.73 -2.03
CA ARG A 161 11.59 4.29 -1.96
C ARG A 161 12.51 3.96 -0.79
N SER A 162 13.59 4.75 -0.62
CA SER A 162 14.51 4.57 0.51
C SER A 162 13.79 4.73 1.84
N LYS A 163 12.96 5.77 1.97
CA LYS A 163 12.16 6.02 3.18
C LYS A 163 11.12 4.91 3.43
N LEU A 164 10.49 4.37 2.39
CA LEU A 164 9.59 3.23 2.53
C LEU A 164 10.31 1.98 3.02
N LYS A 165 11.53 1.73 2.53
CA LYS A 165 12.36 0.61 2.99
C LYS A 165 12.79 0.78 4.45
N GLU A 166 13.22 1.99 4.84
CA GLU A 166 13.54 2.31 6.23
C GLU A 166 12.32 2.14 7.14
N LEU A 167 11.14 2.59 6.70
CA LEU A 167 9.90 2.40 7.43
C LEU A 167 9.56 0.92 7.58
N HIS A 168 9.69 0.13 6.51
CA HIS A 168 9.48 -1.32 6.56
C HIS A 168 10.34 -1.97 7.65
N GLN A 169 11.64 -1.67 7.68
CA GLN A 169 12.56 -2.18 8.70
C GLN A 169 12.15 -1.78 10.13
N LYS A 170 11.58 -0.58 10.28
CA LYS A 170 11.15 -0.05 11.58
C LYS A 170 9.86 -0.70 12.08
N ILE A 171 8.86 -0.88 11.21
CA ILE A 171 7.55 -1.40 11.61
C ILE A 171 7.43 -2.93 11.53
N ASN A 172 8.33 -3.58 10.80
CA ASN A 172 8.40 -5.03 10.64
C ASN A 172 7.04 -5.67 10.30
N ARG A 173 6.36 -5.12 9.30
CA ARG A 173 5.09 -5.63 8.75
C ARG A 173 5.28 -6.10 7.33
N THR A 174 4.55 -7.13 6.94
CA THR A 174 4.56 -7.61 5.57
C THR A 174 4.13 -6.49 4.62
N MET A 175 4.98 -6.19 3.64
CA MET A 175 4.72 -5.20 2.60
C MET A 175 4.79 -5.83 1.23
N ILE A 176 3.78 -5.56 0.38
CA ILE A 176 3.71 -6.02 -1.01
C ILE A 176 3.70 -4.79 -1.91
N TYR A 177 4.69 -4.66 -2.76
CA TYR A 177 4.87 -3.53 -3.67
C TYR A 177 4.69 -3.95 -5.11
N VAL A 178 3.65 -3.48 -5.76
CA VAL A 178 3.39 -3.73 -7.19
C VAL A 178 4.00 -2.61 -8.02
N THR A 179 4.78 -2.99 -9.03
CA THR A 179 5.37 -2.05 -9.98
C THR A 179 5.68 -2.74 -11.31
N HIS A 180 5.83 -1.95 -12.36
CA HIS A 180 6.42 -2.38 -13.64
C HIS A 180 7.88 -1.92 -13.77
N ASP A 181 8.41 -1.16 -12.80
CA ASP A 181 9.80 -0.67 -12.77
C ASP A 181 10.70 -1.63 -12.00
N GLN A 182 11.69 -2.22 -12.69
CA GLN A 182 12.65 -3.14 -12.09
C GLN A 182 13.47 -2.48 -10.98
N THR A 183 13.83 -1.20 -11.14
CA THR A 183 14.61 -0.46 -10.14
C THR A 183 13.81 -0.28 -8.85
N GLU A 184 12.51 -0.03 -8.97
CA GLU A 184 11.63 0.06 -7.80
C GLU A 184 11.55 -1.28 -7.08
N ALA A 185 11.30 -2.38 -7.80
CA ALA A 185 11.20 -3.72 -7.24
C ALA A 185 12.48 -4.13 -6.51
N LEU A 186 13.64 -4.02 -7.17
CA LEU A 186 14.93 -4.45 -6.64
C LEU A 186 15.45 -3.56 -5.49
N THR A 187 15.05 -2.31 -5.44
CA THR A 187 15.49 -1.39 -4.38
C THR A 187 14.67 -1.59 -3.09
N PHE A 188 13.37 -1.87 -3.24
CA PHE A 188 12.45 -1.99 -2.12
C PHE A 188 12.47 -3.39 -1.50
N ALA A 189 12.33 -4.45 -2.32
CA ALA A 189 11.96 -5.78 -1.88
C ALA A 189 13.15 -6.67 -1.51
N ASP A 190 12.91 -7.58 -0.57
CA ASP A 190 13.79 -8.69 -0.24
C ASP A 190 13.63 -9.84 -1.24
N GLN A 191 12.41 -10.00 -1.79
CA GLN A 191 12.09 -10.97 -2.83
C GLN A 191 11.21 -10.32 -3.90
N VAL A 192 11.49 -10.66 -5.16
CA VAL A 192 10.73 -10.19 -6.32
C VAL A 192 10.05 -11.38 -7.00
N VAL A 193 8.73 -11.30 -7.12
CA VAL A 193 7.92 -12.22 -7.91
C VAL A 193 7.69 -11.60 -9.28
N VAL A 194 8.08 -12.28 -10.32
CA VAL A 194 7.85 -11.84 -11.71
C VAL A 194 6.56 -12.48 -12.21
N MET A 195 5.61 -11.66 -12.61
CA MET A 195 4.34 -12.10 -13.18
C MET A 195 4.31 -11.87 -14.69
N HIS A 196 3.86 -12.89 -15.43
CA HIS A 196 3.71 -12.82 -16.88
C HIS A 196 2.47 -13.62 -17.30
N GLU A 197 1.61 -13.02 -18.14
CA GLU A 197 0.41 -13.67 -18.71
C GLU A 197 -0.46 -14.41 -17.67
N ALA A 198 -0.78 -13.75 -16.56
CA ALA A 198 -1.62 -14.28 -15.47
C ALA A 198 -0.97 -15.37 -14.57
N GLU A 199 0.33 -15.63 -14.72
CA GLU A 199 1.10 -16.60 -13.92
C GLU A 199 2.26 -15.92 -13.20
#